data_8d4a28769829f51c2fdef82739e01bd6
#
_entry.id   8d4a28769829f51c2fdef82739e01bd6
#
_cell.length_a   1.000
_cell.length_b   1.000
_cell.length_c   1.000
_cell.angle_alpha   90.00
_cell.angle_beta   90.00
_cell.angle_gamma   90.00
#
_symmetry.space_group_name_H-M   'P 1'
#
loop_
_entity.id
_entity.type
_entity.pdbx_description
1 polymer ?
#
loop_
_entity_poly.entity_id
_entity_poly.type
_entity_poly.pdbx_seq_one_letter_code
_entity_poly.pdbx_strand_id
1 'polypeptide(L)'
;MSPPDTSDTTADDDTAEETREYSRRKFMETAAAAGAVGAATGLAGCSGDGGDGGDGGDGGDGGDGGDGDGGGSDGTSAQDFLWWTMRGYIPEETQALRDTATGFEDAADQNVNMNVEVITWDSIFQEWEAGIQGRSLPTVSEMAGEHAVNFGYQGATEPTTDLFEEYDDWYDVMYNWQNFDGDQWAVPWFIELRTSHVNMDMLDEAGISEPPQDWQEIVEKGQAVEEELDISAGWTTPGGQDFTTGHNVSAFNYQAGAQWYSYEDGQWGVEADAAASLFTHLWTLSMREQWDIAPGGWGSIDSTATNDLYQSGETAMAHVPSDLARSLISPTSGVNEEYADIAEATELTEMPAGPTGNRHSFMGGSVLASFSDDVAQYDAGSELSSSFIDYFTKPEQLDQYLPVSAPNFMPVRSGQEQAELFTNNPTEVPDSWLETRLAQAEDAVRYGVTGAGRCAPFLGSLEGSTEGYSVAISGMLGNDADPKERLRQMGNNIRSEINDADYIDYTLEEKTEGPSLDDAPDAVQDWITGDGKPQIYNPYA
;
A
#
# COMPACT_ATOMS: atom_id res chain seq x y z
N MET A 1 25.35 32.74 27.15
CA MET A 1 25.73 32.59 25.74
C MET A 1 24.43 32.61 24.99
N SER A 2 24.21 33.64 24.21
CA SER A 2 22.99 33.81 23.39
C SER A 2 23.08 32.90 22.15
N PRO A 3 21.98 32.33 21.64
CA PRO A 3 22.00 31.54 20.42
C PRO A 3 22.26 32.43 19.20
N PRO A 4 22.80 31.91 18.11
CA PRO A 4 23.04 32.67 16.89
C PRO A 4 21.74 32.99 16.17
N ASP A 5 21.70 34.17 15.61
CA ASP A 5 20.65 34.77 14.80
C ASP A 5 20.60 34.06 13.44
N THR A 6 19.48 33.40 13.14
CA THR A 6 19.24 32.73 11.84
C THR A 6 18.26 33.60 11.02
N SER A 7 18.78 34.63 10.39
CA SER A 7 18.06 35.39 9.38
C SER A 7 18.90 35.47 8.10
N ASP A 8 18.81 34.44 7.26
CA ASP A 8 19.12 34.56 5.83
C ASP A 8 18.55 33.33 5.08
N THR A 9 17.25 33.34 4.79
CA THR A 9 16.53 32.27 4.09
C THR A 9 15.74 32.76 2.86
N THR A 10 16.22 33.81 2.16
CA THR A 10 15.53 34.32 0.97
C THR A 10 16.16 33.91 -0.36
N ALA A 11 17.19 33.05 -0.36
CA ALA A 11 17.87 32.63 -1.60
C ALA A 11 17.48 31.22 -2.08
N ASP A 12 16.87 30.40 -1.25
CA ASP A 12 16.52 29.00 -1.60
C ASP A 12 15.11 28.85 -2.21
N ASP A 13 14.20 29.79 -1.95
CA ASP A 13 12.79 29.72 -2.40
C ASP A 13 12.66 29.96 -3.92
N ASP A 14 13.43 30.90 -4.48
CA ASP A 14 13.42 31.20 -5.93
C ASP A 14 13.97 30.03 -6.80
N THR A 15 14.87 29.21 -6.26
CA THR A 15 15.44 28.06 -6.98
C THR A 15 14.49 26.85 -6.97
N ALA A 16 13.75 26.65 -5.92
CA ALA A 16 12.73 25.61 -5.82
C ALA A 16 11.56 25.88 -6.77
N GLU A 17 11.11 27.11 -6.85
CA GLU A 17 10.02 27.54 -7.76
C GLU A 17 10.43 27.42 -9.25
N GLU A 18 11.67 27.82 -9.61
CA GLU A 18 12.20 27.65 -10.97
C GLU A 18 12.35 26.17 -11.36
N THR A 19 12.72 25.31 -10.42
CA THR A 19 12.83 23.86 -10.64
C THR A 19 11.46 23.21 -10.84
N ARG A 20 10.46 23.61 -10.04
CA ARG A 20 9.06 23.17 -10.18
C ARG A 20 8.45 23.60 -11.52
N GLU A 21 8.69 24.85 -11.95
CA GLU A 21 8.20 25.34 -13.24
C GLU A 21 8.88 24.66 -14.43
N TYR A 22 10.15 24.31 -14.32
CA TYR A 22 10.88 23.54 -15.32
C TYR A 22 10.36 22.09 -15.42
N SER A 23 10.13 21.42 -14.30
CA SER A 23 9.59 20.06 -14.24
C SER A 23 8.16 19.99 -14.78
N ARG A 24 7.29 20.95 -14.40
CA ARG A 24 5.94 21.09 -14.98
C ARG A 24 5.96 21.22 -16.50
N ARG A 25 6.84 22.03 -17.03
CA ARG A 25 6.93 22.26 -18.48
C ARG A 25 7.42 21.03 -19.22
N LYS A 26 8.41 20.32 -18.68
CA LYS A 26 8.97 19.10 -19.26
C LYS A 26 7.98 17.93 -19.20
N PHE A 27 7.22 17.81 -18.11
CA PHE A 27 6.16 16.82 -17.97
C PHE A 27 5.05 17.00 -19.02
N MET A 28 4.56 18.20 -19.20
CA MET A 28 3.54 18.51 -20.20
C MET A 28 4.04 18.26 -21.63
N GLU A 29 5.34 18.46 -21.91
CA GLU A 29 5.97 18.14 -23.19
C GLU A 29 6.09 16.61 -23.40
N THR A 30 6.41 15.84 -22.34
CA THR A 30 6.56 14.38 -22.38
C THR A 30 5.20 13.69 -22.47
N ALA A 31 4.20 14.15 -21.72
CA ALA A 31 2.82 13.65 -21.81
C ALA A 31 2.21 13.88 -23.20
N ALA A 32 2.49 15.03 -23.83
CA ALA A 32 2.09 15.31 -25.19
C ALA A 32 2.80 14.42 -26.23
N ALA A 33 4.04 13.99 -25.95
CA ALA A 33 4.81 13.10 -26.82
C ALA A 33 4.38 11.61 -26.69
N ALA A 34 4.05 11.17 -25.48
CA ALA A 34 3.58 9.80 -25.19
C ALA A 34 2.18 9.55 -25.78
N GLY A 35 1.30 10.55 -25.76
CA GLY A 35 -0.02 10.48 -26.40
C GLY A 35 0.02 10.24 -27.91
N ALA A 36 1.13 10.57 -28.58
CA ALA A 36 1.32 10.34 -30.01
C ALA A 36 1.76 8.90 -30.36
N VAL A 37 2.32 8.15 -29.40
CA VAL A 37 2.80 6.77 -29.60
C VAL A 37 1.74 5.73 -29.18
N GLY A 38 0.90 6.03 -28.18
CA GLY A 38 -0.14 5.12 -27.68
C GLY A 38 -1.31 4.89 -28.65
N ALA A 39 -1.54 5.78 -29.61
CA ALA A 39 -2.61 5.65 -30.61
C ALA A 39 -2.37 4.60 -31.72
N ALA A 40 -1.17 3.99 -31.77
CA ALA A 40 -0.78 3.09 -32.85
C ALA A 40 -0.82 1.59 -32.51
N THR A 41 -1.03 1.18 -31.26
CA THR A 41 -0.93 -0.23 -30.86
C THR A 41 -2.19 -0.86 -30.22
N GLY A 42 -3.30 -0.16 -30.13
CA GLY A 42 -4.52 -0.60 -29.42
C GLY A 42 -5.72 -0.95 -30.31
N LEU A 43 -5.56 -1.76 -31.39
CA LEU A 43 -6.70 -2.33 -32.11
C LEU A 43 -6.41 -3.76 -32.57
N ALA A 44 -6.49 -4.73 -31.71
CA ALA A 44 -6.65 -6.13 -32.06
C ALA A 44 -7.58 -6.82 -31.04
N GLY A 45 -8.83 -6.75 -31.31
CA GLY A 45 -9.87 -7.77 -31.40
C GLY A 45 -10.11 -8.72 -30.24
N CYS A 46 -11.30 -8.64 -29.64
CA CYS A 46 -12.11 -9.83 -29.41
C CYS A 46 -13.58 -9.47 -29.58
N SER A 47 -14.13 -9.85 -30.73
CA SER A 47 -15.57 -9.97 -30.99
C SER A 47 -16.12 -11.19 -30.26
N GLY A 48 -16.99 -11.00 -29.31
CA GLY A 48 -17.82 -12.04 -28.69
C GLY A 48 -19.29 -11.68 -28.91
N ASP A 49 -19.90 -12.44 -29.75
CA ASP A 49 -21.27 -12.42 -30.24
C ASP A 49 -22.27 -12.84 -29.14
N GLY A 50 -23.45 -12.22 -29.11
CA GLY A 50 -24.59 -12.87 -28.45
C GLY A 50 -25.68 -12.01 -27.85
N GLY A 51 -26.74 -11.71 -28.61
CA GLY A 51 -28.12 -11.86 -28.11
C GLY A 51 -28.96 -10.62 -27.81
N ASP A 52 -29.56 -10.09 -28.78
CA ASP A 52 -31.01 -10.01 -29.10
C ASP A 52 -31.98 -9.49 -28.03
N GLY A 53 -32.78 -8.46 -28.42
CA GLY A 53 -34.17 -8.36 -28.00
C GLY A 53 -34.69 -7.08 -27.37
N GLY A 54 -35.42 -6.24 -28.11
CA GLY A 54 -36.56 -5.50 -27.56
C GLY A 54 -36.63 -3.99 -27.77
N ASP A 55 -36.97 -3.59 -28.87
CA ASP A 55 -38.15 -2.94 -29.45
C ASP A 55 -38.85 -1.86 -28.60
N GLY A 56 -38.99 -0.65 -29.18
CA GLY A 56 -40.24 0.11 -29.21
C GLY A 56 -40.41 1.28 -28.26
N GLY A 57 -40.51 2.47 -28.78
CA GLY A 57 -41.18 3.55 -28.09
C GLY A 57 -40.93 4.97 -28.60
N ASP A 58 -41.62 5.25 -29.62
CA ASP A 58 -41.90 6.45 -30.37
C ASP A 58 -42.40 7.67 -29.57
N GLY A 59 -42.02 8.87 -29.93
CA GLY A 59 -42.90 10.04 -30.09
C GLY A 59 -43.20 10.94 -28.91
N GLY A 60 -42.85 12.20 -28.99
CA GLY A 60 -43.44 13.24 -28.19
C GLY A 60 -42.83 14.63 -28.44
N ASP A 61 -43.35 15.25 -29.43
CA ASP A 61 -43.11 16.63 -29.91
C ASP A 61 -43.76 17.69 -29.01
N GLY A 62 -43.15 18.89 -28.87
CA GLY A 62 -43.85 20.16 -28.79
C GLY A 62 -44.14 20.77 -27.43
N GLY A 63 -43.69 22.01 -27.23
CA GLY A 63 -44.27 22.94 -26.24
C GLY A 63 -43.31 23.99 -25.76
N ASP A 64 -43.03 24.98 -26.53
CA ASP A 64 -43.41 26.39 -26.50
C ASP A 64 -43.23 27.16 -25.18
N GLY A 65 -42.51 28.28 -25.31
CA GLY A 65 -42.18 29.39 -24.50
C GLY A 65 -42.94 29.70 -23.22
N GLY A 66 -42.18 30.07 -22.27
CA GLY A 66 -42.62 30.76 -21.07
C GLY A 66 -41.53 31.71 -20.60
N ASP A 67 -41.59 32.98 -21.08
CA ASP A 67 -40.88 34.08 -20.44
C ASP A 67 -41.39 34.25 -19.01
N GLY A 68 -40.57 33.92 -18.05
CA GLY A 68 -40.77 34.10 -16.62
C GLY A 68 -39.65 34.94 -16.04
N ASP A 69 -39.96 36.20 -15.91
CA ASP A 69 -39.19 37.30 -15.34
C ASP A 69 -38.72 37.04 -13.91
N GLY A 70 -37.44 37.27 -13.69
CA GLY A 70 -36.79 37.87 -12.55
C GLY A 70 -37.17 37.42 -11.13
N GLY A 71 -36.45 36.53 -10.61
CA GLY A 71 -36.18 36.41 -9.18
C GLY A 71 -34.71 36.11 -9.02
N GLY A 72 -33.89 37.16 -8.80
CA GLY A 72 -32.51 36.96 -8.40
C GLY A 72 -32.45 36.23 -7.05
N SER A 73 -32.26 34.96 -7.07
CA SER A 73 -31.58 34.25 -6.01
C SER A 73 -30.11 34.34 -6.36
N ASP A 74 -29.34 35.09 -5.59
CA ASP A 74 -27.90 34.94 -5.48
C ASP A 74 -27.60 33.58 -4.87
N GLY A 75 -28.07 32.52 -5.50
CA GLY A 75 -27.62 31.16 -5.24
C GLY A 75 -26.39 30.97 -6.10
N THR A 76 -25.21 31.11 -5.52
CA THR A 76 -24.00 30.59 -6.11
C THR A 76 -24.28 29.14 -6.49
N SER A 77 -24.09 28.77 -7.75
CA SER A 77 -24.19 27.38 -8.20
C SER A 77 -23.28 26.54 -7.33
N ALA A 78 -23.72 25.34 -6.95
CA ALA A 78 -22.86 24.44 -6.21
C ALA A 78 -21.58 24.17 -6.99
N GLN A 79 -20.45 24.15 -6.30
CA GLN A 79 -19.16 23.76 -6.85
C GLN A 79 -19.11 22.25 -6.93
N ASP A 80 -18.93 21.69 -8.11
CA ASP A 80 -18.70 20.26 -8.25
C ASP A 80 -17.35 19.88 -7.66
N PHE A 81 -17.35 18.79 -6.87
CA PHE A 81 -16.19 18.22 -6.22
C PHE A 81 -16.16 16.71 -6.48
N LEU A 82 -15.04 16.18 -6.91
CA LEU A 82 -14.86 14.75 -7.18
C LEU A 82 -13.77 14.18 -6.29
N TRP A 83 -14.12 13.12 -5.56
CA TRP A 83 -13.18 12.32 -4.78
C TRP A 83 -13.12 10.90 -5.34
N TRP A 84 -11.91 10.44 -5.66
CA TRP A 84 -11.64 9.04 -5.94
C TRP A 84 -11.15 8.35 -4.68
N THR A 85 -11.83 7.26 -4.32
CA THR A 85 -11.44 6.41 -3.19
C THR A 85 -11.41 4.96 -3.62
N MET A 86 -10.60 4.16 -2.94
CA MET A 86 -10.58 2.73 -3.16
C MET A 86 -11.81 2.11 -2.46
N ARG A 87 -12.28 0.98 -2.99
CA ARG A 87 -13.37 0.28 -2.34
C ARG A 87 -12.92 -0.28 -0.99
N GLY A 88 -13.79 -0.25 -0.01
CA GLY A 88 -13.65 -1.06 1.19
C GLY A 88 -13.74 -2.56 0.86
N TYR A 89 -13.22 -3.39 1.74
CA TYR A 89 -13.26 -4.86 1.58
C TYR A 89 -14.68 -5.42 1.75
N ILE A 90 -15.53 -4.67 2.44
CA ILE A 90 -16.96 -4.98 2.60
C ILE A 90 -17.83 -3.80 2.15
N PRO A 91 -19.09 -4.05 1.78
CA PRO A 91 -20.01 -2.98 1.34
C PRO A 91 -20.23 -1.87 2.37
N GLU A 92 -20.22 -2.21 3.66
CA GLU A 92 -20.43 -1.28 4.77
C GLU A 92 -19.29 -0.27 4.89
N GLU A 93 -18.04 -0.68 4.63
CA GLU A 93 -16.88 0.23 4.59
C GLU A 93 -17.04 1.24 3.46
N THR A 94 -17.39 0.77 2.26
CA THR A 94 -17.63 1.65 1.11
C THR A 94 -18.78 2.63 1.38
N GLN A 95 -19.82 2.20 2.08
CA GLN A 95 -20.93 3.07 2.45
C GLN A 95 -20.51 4.11 3.49
N ALA A 96 -19.76 3.71 4.52
CA ALA A 96 -19.24 4.64 5.54
C ALA A 96 -18.33 5.71 4.93
N LEU A 97 -17.48 5.34 3.96
CA LEU A 97 -16.65 6.31 3.20
C LEU A 97 -17.51 7.33 2.46
N ARG A 98 -18.54 6.86 1.76
CA ARG A 98 -19.46 7.76 1.02
C ARG A 98 -20.23 8.68 1.95
N ASP A 99 -20.73 8.16 3.06
CA ASP A 99 -21.52 8.94 4.03
C ASP A 99 -20.63 10.00 4.71
N THR A 100 -19.39 9.64 5.07
CA THR A 100 -18.42 10.58 5.62
C THR A 100 -18.08 11.68 4.61
N ALA A 101 -17.79 11.31 3.37
CA ALA A 101 -17.44 12.29 2.33
C ALA A 101 -18.60 13.23 1.98
N THR A 102 -19.83 12.70 1.85
CA THR A 102 -21.00 13.53 1.54
C THR A 102 -21.38 14.47 2.70
N GLY A 103 -21.00 14.15 3.94
CA GLY A 103 -21.13 15.08 5.07
C GLY A 103 -20.34 16.38 4.91
N PHE A 104 -19.37 16.42 4.00
CA PHE A 104 -18.63 17.63 3.66
C PHE A 104 -19.51 18.71 3.02
N GLU A 105 -20.58 18.34 2.30
CA GLU A 105 -21.53 19.31 1.72
C GLU A 105 -22.13 20.25 2.77
N ASP A 106 -22.40 19.71 3.98
CA ASP A 106 -22.94 20.48 5.10
C ASP A 106 -21.84 21.21 5.90
N ALA A 107 -20.61 20.72 5.84
CA ALA A 107 -19.47 21.24 6.60
C ALA A 107 -18.69 22.33 5.86
N ALA A 108 -18.75 22.36 4.54
CA ALA A 108 -18.02 23.33 3.71
C ALA A 108 -18.60 24.74 3.86
N ASP A 109 -17.73 25.75 3.84
CA ASP A 109 -18.12 27.17 3.88
C ASP A 109 -18.86 27.64 2.61
N GLN A 110 -18.81 26.85 1.56
CA GLN A 110 -19.47 27.13 0.27
C GLN A 110 -20.39 25.96 -0.14
N ASN A 111 -21.28 26.21 -1.07
CA ASN A 111 -22.19 25.19 -1.59
C ASN A 111 -21.41 24.22 -2.48
N VAL A 112 -21.27 22.96 -2.04
CA VAL A 112 -20.53 21.90 -2.72
C VAL A 112 -21.49 20.81 -3.19
N ASN A 113 -21.24 20.25 -4.35
CA ASN A 113 -21.88 19.04 -4.86
C ASN A 113 -20.83 17.91 -4.87
N MET A 114 -20.87 17.05 -3.87
CA MET A 114 -19.89 15.99 -3.63
C MET A 114 -20.16 14.78 -4.50
N ASN A 115 -19.18 14.39 -5.32
CA ASN A 115 -19.20 13.17 -6.09
C ASN A 115 -18.12 12.22 -5.56
N VAL A 116 -18.49 10.97 -5.28
CA VAL A 116 -17.58 9.94 -4.79
C VAL A 116 -17.54 8.79 -5.78
N GLU A 117 -16.40 8.61 -6.44
CA GLU A 117 -16.14 7.46 -7.30
C GLU A 117 -15.27 6.44 -6.58
N VAL A 118 -15.71 5.18 -6.62
CA VAL A 118 -15.01 4.07 -5.98
C VAL A 118 -14.31 3.25 -7.06
N ILE A 119 -13.00 3.18 -6.97
CA ILE A 119 -12.13 2.54 -7.97
C ILE A 119 -11.38 1.39 -7.27
N THR A 120 -10.99 0.37 -8.02
CA THR A 120 -10.18 -0.74 -7.46
C THR A 120 -8.69 -0.42 -7.54
N TRP A 121 -7.90 -0.95 -6.61
CA TRP A 121 -6.45 -0.83 -6.64
C TRP A 121 -5.83 -1.33 -7.96
N ASP A 122 -6.40 -2.37 -8.57
CA ASP A 122 -5.90 -2.93 -9.83
C ASP A 122 -6.04 -1.98 -11.03
N SER A 123 -7.01 -1.05 -10.99
CA SER A 123 -7.28 -0.13 -12.10
C SER A 123 -6.81 1.29 -11.84
N ILE A 124 -6.66 1.71 -10.59
CA ILE A 124 -6.44 3.12 -10.24
C ILE A 124 -5.15 3.69 -10.85
N PHE A 125 -4.09 2.89 -10.94
CA PHE A 125 -2.82 3.33 -11.53
C PHE A 125 -2.99 3.78 -12.98
N GLN A 126 -3.77 3.01 -13.76
CA GLN A 126 -4.05 3.34 -15.16
C GLN A 126 -5.00 4.55 -15.27
N GLU A 127 -5.95 4.67 -14.34
CA GLU A 127 -6.89 5.79 -14.30
C GLU A 127 -6.17 7.11 -13.97
N TRP A 128 -5.20 7.12 -13.05
CA TRP A 128 -4.39 8.32 -12.79
C TRP A 128 -3.58 8.73 -14.01
N GLU A 129 -2.87 7.80 -14.65
CA GLU A 129 -2.08 8.10 -15.85
C GLU A 129 -2.95 8.63 -17.01
N ALA A 130 -4.10 8.01 -17.25
CA ALA A 130 -5.04 8.45 -18.27
C ALA A 130 -5.65 9.82 -17.92
N GLY A 131 -5.99 10.02 -16.65
CA GLY A 131 -6.59 11.24 -16.14
C GLY A 131 -5.70 12.46 -16.26
N ILE A 132 -4.39 12.32 -16.01
CA ILE A 132 -3.40 13.40 -16.22
C ILE A 132 -3.43 13.88 -17.68
N GLN A 133 -3.42 12.93 -18.63
CA GLN A 133 -3.44 13.27 -20.06
C GLN A 133 -4.79 13.85 -20.50
N GLY A 134 -5.89 13.36 -19.92
CA GLY A 134 -7.26 13.73 -20.25
C GLY A 134 -7.78 14.96 -19.53
N ARG A 135 -7.10 15.48 -18.51
CA ARG A 135 -7.60 16.48 -17.56
C ARG A 135 -8.92 16.03 -16.95
N SER A 136 -8.94 14.81 -16.46
CA SER A 136 -10.14 14.17 -15.90
C SER A 136 -9.87 13.54 -14.53
N LEU A 137 -8.81 13.98 -13.84
CA LEU A 137 -8.51 13.54 -12.49
C LEU A 137 -9.53 14.12 -11.48
N PRO A 138 -9.70 13.48 -10.32
CA PRO A 138 -10.53 14.00 -9.25
C PRO A 138 -9.93 15.27 -8.65
N THR A 139 -10.70 15.97 -7.85
CA THR A 139 -10.19 17.06 -7.03
C THR A 139 -9.26 16.54 -5.94
N VAL A 140 -9.66 15.45 -5.29
CA VAL A 140 -8.85 14.72 -4.31
C VAL A 140 -8.88 13.24 -4.65
N SER A 141 -7.76 12.54 -4.50
CA SER A 141 -7.68 11.08 -4.62
C SER A 141 -7.08 10.45 -3.37
N GLU A 142 -7.64 9.33 -2.98
CA GLU A 142 -6.94 8.35 -2.17
C GLU A 142 -5.82 7.75 -3.01
N MET A 143 -4.62 7.59 -2.42
CA MET A 143 -3.48 6.96 -3.08
C MET A 143 -2.42 6.48 -2.09
N ALA A 144 -1.40 5.78 -2.57
CA ALA A 144 -0.21 5.51 -1.78
C ALA A 144 0.71 6.74 -1.76
N GLY A 145 1.46 6.92 -0.67
CA GLY A 145 2.28 8.12 -0.46
C GLY A 145 3.32 8.35 -1.54
N GLU A 146 3.97 7.30 -2.04
CA GLU A 146 4.94 7.38 -3.14
C GLU A 146 4.33 7.86 -4.46
N HIS A 147 3.05 7.58 -4.70
CA HIS A 147 2.35 8.11 -5.88
C HIS A 147 2.05 9.60 -5.70
N ALA A 148 1.65 10.03 -4.50
CA ALA A 148 1.47 11.44 -4.21
C ALA A 148 2.75 12.24 -4.44
N VAL A 149 3.89 11.71 -3.98
CA VAL A 149 5.23 12.29 -4.21
C VAL A 149 5.59 12.31 -5.69
N ASN A 150 5.35 11.20 -6.41
CA ASN A 150 5.63 11.13 -7.85
C ASN A 150 4.83 12.16 -8.64
N PHE A 151 3.53 12.25 -8.38
CA PHE A 151 2.66 13.23 -9.04
C PHE A 151 2.97 14.67 -8.59
N GLY A 152 3.39 14.87 -7.33
CA GLY A 152 3.86 16.15 -6.82
C GLY A 152 5.11 16.64 -7.53
N TYR A 153 6.10 15.76 -7.68
CA TYR A 153 7.30 16.05 -8.46
C TYR A 153 6.98 16.42 -9.92
N GLN A 154 5.99 15.77 -10.51
CA GLN A 154 5.50 16.07 -11.87
C GLN A 154 4.63 17.34 -11.93
N GLY A 155 4.25 17.93 -10.80
CA GLY A 155 3.40 19.11 -10.70
C GLY A 155 1.91 18.83 -10.90
N ALA A 156 1.48 17.57 -10.77
CA ALA A 156 0.09 17.17 -10.88
C ALA A 156 -0.67 17.22 -9.54
N THR A 157 0.01 17.01 -8.40
CA THR A 157 -0.56 17.21 -7.06
C THR A 157 -0.04 18.47 -6.41
N GLU A 158 -0.78 18.99 -5.44
CA GLU A 158 -0.42 20.15 -4.64
C GLU A 158 0.12 19.73 -3.27
N PRO A 159 1.09 20.45 -2.69
CA PRO A 159 1.59 20.13 -1.35
C PRO A 159 0.52 20.37 -0.28
N THR A 160 0.51 19.53 0.73
CA THR A 160 -0.40 19.58 1.89
C THR A 160 0.34 19.79 3.20
N THR A 161 1.52 20.39 3.15
CA THR A 161 2.43 20.58 4.29
C THR A 161 1.75 21.24 5.47
N ASP A 162 1.00 22.33 5.24
CA ASP A 162 0.31 23.08 6.31
C ASP A 162 -0.70 22.19 7.08
N LEU A 163 -1.45 21.33 6.37
CA LEU A 163 -2.41 20.40 6.98
C LEU A 163 -1.71 19.29 7.75
N PHE A 164 -0.62 18.79 7.19
CA PHE A 164 0.14 17.74 7.84
C PHE A 164 0.79 18.21 9.14
N GLU A 165 1.30 19.44 9.18
CA GLU A 165 1.95 20.06 10.34
C GLU A 165 0.97 20.46 11.47
N GLU A 166 -0.35 20.33 11.26
CA GLU A 166 -1.32 20.54 12.34
C GLU A 166 -1.19 19.51 13.47
N TYR A 167 -0.55 18.37 13.17
CA TYR A 167 -0.36 17.27 14.11
C TYR A 167 1.12 16.88 14.20
N ASP A 168 1.57 16.48 15.39
CA ASP A 168 2.97 16.12 15.70
C ASP A 168 3.13 14.68 16.23
N ASP A 169 2.04 13.90 16.20
CA ASP A 169 1.96 12.55 16.77
C ASP A 169 1.85 11.42 15.71
N TRP A 170 2.28 11.70 14.48
CA TRP A 170 2.32 10.71 13.40
C TRP A 170 3.27 9.56 13.73
N TYR A 171 2.91 8.32 13.37
CA TYR A 171 3.90 7.25 13.33
C TYR A 171 5.03 7.61 12.36
N ASP A 172 6.27 7.26 12.71
CA ASP A 172 7.46 7.65 11.93
C ASP A 172 7.36 7.27 10.46
N VAL A 173 6.82 6.10 10.15
CA VAL A 173 6.62 5.63 8.78
C VAL A 173 5.63 6.52 8.02
N MET A 174 4.56 6.98 8.69
CA MET A 174 3.57 7.89 8.11
C MET A 174 4.11 9.29 7.88
N TYR A 175 5.01 9.76 8.76
CA TYR A 175 5.67 11.05 8.58
C TYR A 175 6.54 11.09 7.32
N ASN A 176 7.22 10.00 7.01
CA ASN A 176 8.23 9.94 5.95
C ASN A 176 7.69 9.53 4.58
N TRP A 177 6.53 8.88 4.55
CA TRP A 177 6.01 8.21 3.36
C TRP A 177 5.62 9.14 2.20
N GLN A 178 5.14 10.33 2.49
CA GLN A 178 4.75 11.35 1.49
C GLN A 178 5.65 12.58 1.51
N ASN A 179 6.80 12.51 2.19
CA ASN A 179 7.74 13.62 2.28
C ASN A 179 8.76 13.57 1.13
N PHE A 180 8.88 14.66 0.40
CA PHE A 180 9.93 14.85 -0.59
C PHE A 180 10.31 16.33 -0.68
N ASP A 181 11.62 16.61 -0.61
CA ASP A 181 12.22 17.95 -0.71
C ASP A 181 11.69 18.98 0.30
N GLY A 182 11.27 18.49 1.47
CA GLY A 182 10.75 19.29 2.58
C GLY A 182 9.24 19.53 2.54
N ASP A 183 8.57 19.16 1.46
CA ASP A 183 7.11 19.24 1.35
C ASP A 183 6.46 17.88 1.69
N GLN A 184 5.26 17.95 2.28
CA GLN A 184 4.34 16.82 2.42
C GLN A 184 3.33 16.88 1.26
N TRP A 185 3.26 15.81 0.47
CA TRP A 185 2.46 15.78 -0.76
C TRP A 185 1.07 15.16 -0.59
N ALA A 186 0.76 14.72 0.64
CA ALA A 186 -0.53 14.17 0.99
C ALA A 186 -0.70 14.10 2.51
N VAL A 187 -1.91 13.81 2.97
CA VAL A 187 -2.23 13.59 4.39
C VAL A 187 -2.65 12.13 4.60
N PRO A 188 -1.94 11.34 5.44
CA PRO A 188 -2.34 9.99 5.77
C PRO A 188 -3.68 9.96 6.51
N TRP A 189 -4.50 8.92 6.27
CA TRP A 189 -5.79 8.79 6.95
C TRP A 189 -6.05 7.41 7.55
N PHE A 190 -5.39 6.34 7.06
CA PHE A 190 -5.33 5.06 7.74
C PHE A 190 -4.00 4.34 7.49
N ILE A 191 -3.63 3.46 8.43
CA ILE A 191 -2.56 2.48 8.28
C ILE A 191 -3.16 1.07 8.24
N GLU A 192 -2.59 0.22 7.40
CA GLU A 192 -2.89 -1.19 7.30
C GLU A 192 -1.59 -1.97 7.51
N LEU A 193 -1.63 -3.05 8.27
CA LEU A 193 -0.44 -3.78 8.70
C LEU A 193 -0.54 -5.26 8.35
N ARG A 194 0.59 -5.86 8.02
CA ARG A 194 0.72 -7.32 7.93
C ARG A 194 0.94 -7.86 9.33
N THR A 195 0.22 -8.90 9.66
CA THR A 195 0.37 -9.63 10.93
C THR A 195 0.33 -11.11 10.65
N SER A 196 0.67 -11.90 11.64
CA SER A 196 0.57 -13.35 11.56
C SER A 196 -0.79 -13.81 12.07
N HIS A 197 -1.54 -14.52 11.23
CA HIS A 197 -2.79 -15.20 11.58
C HIS A 197 -2.45 -16.66 11.87
N VAL A 198 -2.78 -17.13 13.05
CA VAL A 198 -2.44 -18.47 13.52
C VAL A 198 -3.69 -19.20 14.00
N ASN A 199 -4.00 -20.34 13.39
CA ASN A 199 -5.08 -21.20 13.84
C ASN A 199 -4.58 -22.05 15.02
N MET A 200 -4.94 -21.63 16.23
CA MET A 200 -4.46 -22.27 17.46
C MET A 200 -5.04 -23.66 17.69
N ASP A 201 -6.23 -23.98 17.19
CA ASP A 201 -6.80 -25.32 17.28
C ASP A 201 -5.96 -26.33 16.49
N MET A 202 -5.48 -25.95 15.30
CA MET A 202 -4.58 -26.77 14.50
C MET A 202 -3.21 -26.95 15.19
N LEU A 203 -2.68 -25.90 15.79
CA LEU A 203 -1.45 -25.98 16.56
C LEU A 203 -1.61 -26.88 17.78
N ASP A 204 -2.71 -26.74 18.53
CA ASP A 204 -3.01 -27.57 19.70
C ASP A 204 -3.16 -29.05 19.33
N GLU A 205 -3.78 -29.38 18.18
CA GLU A 205 -3.89 -30.75 17.67
C GLU A 205 -2.50 -31.36 17.35
N ALA A 206 -1.58 -30.52 16.87
CA ALA A 206 -0.17 -30.90 16.71
C ALA A 206 0.65 -30.82 18.01
N GLY A 207 0.02 -30.54 19.16
CA GLY A 207 0.67 -30.47 20.47
C GLY A 207 1.46 -29.20 20.72
N ILE A 208 1.15 -28.10 20.01
CA ILE A 208 1.80 -26.81 20.08
C ILE A 208 0.86 -25.81 20.75
N SER A 209 1.28 -25.23 21.88
CA SER A 209 0.43 -24.36 22.71
C SER A 209 0.67 -22.85 22.50
N GLU A 210 1.64 -22.46 21.68
CA GLU A 210 2.02 -21.06 21.47
C GLU A 210 2.26 -20.78 19.98
N PRO A 211 1.90 -19.58 19.47
CA PRO A 211 2.18 -19.20 18.10
C PRO A 211 3.70 -19.03 17.86
N PRO A 212 4.17 -19.02 16.59
CA PRO A 212 5.59 -18.87 16.28
C PRO A 212 6.10 -17.49 16.68
N GLN A 213 7.26 -17.43 17.34
CA GLN A 213 7.89 -16.22 17.82
C GLN A 213 9.01 -15.72 16.89
N ASP A 214 9.58 -16.61 16.09
CA ASP A 214 10.63 -16.29 15.12
C ASP A 214 10.54 -17.19 13.87
N TRP A 215 11.39 -16.90 12.89
CA TRP A 215 11.42 -17.64 11.63
C TRP A 215 11.75 -19.13 11.77
N GLN A 216 12.50 -19.51 12.80
CA GLN A 216 12.77 -20.92 13.07
C GLN A 216 11.51 -21.64 13.51
N GLU A 217 10.75 -21.01 14.40
CA GLU A 217 9.50 -21.57 14.91
C GLU A 217 8.40 -21.64 13.85
N ILE A 218 8.39 -20.75 12.86
CA ILE A 218 7.49 -20.89 11.70
C ILE A 218 7.73 -22.23 11.02
N VAL A 219 8.98 -22.57 10.77
CA VAL A 219 9.35 -23.82 10.08
C VAL A 219 9.02 -25.03 10.95
N GLU A 220 9.47 -25.04 12.21
CA GLU A 220 9.30 -26.17 13.13
C GLU A 220 7.81 -26.45 13.38
N LYS A 221 7.02 -25.41 13.61
CA LYS A 221 5.58 -25.54 13.88
C LYS A 221 4.79 -25.89 12.61
N GLY A 222 5.15 -25.28 11.47
CA GLY A 222 4.55 -25.63 10.18
C GLY A 222 4.74 -27.10 9.83
N GLN A 223 5.94 -27.64 9.97
CA GLN A 223 6.22 -29.05 9.74
C GLN A 223 5.47 -29.97 10.72
N ALA A 224 5.41 -29.59 12.00
CA ALA A 224 4.72 -30.40 13.01
C ALA A 224 3.20 -30.46 12.74
N VAL A 225 2.60 -29.37 12.29
CA VAL A 225 1.18 -29.35 11.93
C VAL A 225 0.91 -30.21 10.69
N GLU A 226 1.72 -30.12 9.64
CA GLU A 226 1.55 -30.96 8.44
C GLU A 226 1.83 -32.46 8.70
N GLU A 227 2.69 -32.78 9.65
CA GLU A 227 2.92 -34.18 10.05
C GLU A 227 1.69 -34.79 10.74
N GLU A 228 0.92 -33.99 11.48
CA GLU A 228 -0.23 -34.43 12.26
C GLU A 228 -1.56 -34.29 11.51
N LEU A 229 -1.71 -33.23 10.67
CA LEU A 229 -2.96 -32.88 10.00
C LEU A 229 -2.88 -33.09 8.48
N ASP A 230 -4.00 -33.49 7.88
CA ASP A 230 -4.16 -33.58 6.41
C ASP A 230 -4.64 -32.23 5.85
N ILE A 231 -3.74 -31.26 5.78
CA ILE A 231 -3.98 -29.88 5.30
C ILE A 231 -3.10 -29.56 4.10
N SER A 232 -3.43 -28.45 3.40
CA SER A 232 -2.73 -28.04 2.19
C SER A 232 -1.39 -27.37 2.44
N ALA A 233 -1.21 -26.73 3.61
CA ALA A 233 0.03 -26.06 3.99
C ALA A 233 0.12 -25.80 5.50
N GLY A 234 1.31 -25.92 6.09
CA GLY A 234 1.58 -25.47 7.46
C GLY A 234 1.66 -23.95 7.55
N TRP A 235 2.07 -23.30 6.45
CA TRP A 235 2.27 -21.86 6.38
C TRP A 235 2.01 -21.33 4.96
N THR A 236 1.47 -20.10 4.86
CA THR A 236 1.25 -19.43 3.58
C THR A 236 1.43 -17.91 3.66
N THR A 237 1.71 -17.32 2.52
CA THR A 237 1.64 -15.89 2.19
C THR A 237 1.42 -15.78 0.69
N PRO A 238 0.92 -14.65 0.13
CA PRO A 238 0.85 -14.49 -1.32
C PRO A 238 2.20 -14.73 -2.00
N GLY A 239 2.20 -15.53 -3.06
CA GLY A 239 3.38 -15.87 -3.84
C GLY A 239 3.20 -15.63 -5.34
N GLY A 240 1.98 -15.32 -5.76
CA GLY A 240 1.59 -15.01 -7.14
C GLY A 240 2.05 -13.62 -7.61
N GLN A 241 1.67 -13.28 -8.82
CA GLN A 241 1.95 -11.98 -9.42
C GLN A 241 0.93 -10.94 -8.93
N ASP A 242 1.00 -10.65 -7.63
CA ASP A 242 0.15 -9.73 -6.88
C ASP A 242 1.05 -8.72 -6.14
N PHE A 243 0.68 -7.45 -6.10
CA PHE A 243 1.48 -6.43 -5.39
C PHE A 243 1.70 -6.79 -3.92
N THR A 244 0.76 -7.48 -3.27
CA THR A 244 0.90 -7.94 -1.88
C THR A 244 2.02 -8.95 -1.68
N THR A 245 2.39 -9.73 -2.71
CA THR A 245 3.56 -10.61 -2.68
C THR A 245 4.85 -9.82 -2.42
N GLY A 246 5.04 -8.72 -3.13
CA GLY A 246 6.18 -7.82 -2.92
C GLY A 246 6.17 -7.19 -1.54
N HIS A 247 5.01 -6.78 -1.06
CA HIS A 247 4.82 -6.21 0.27
C HIS A 247 5.24 -7.17 1.39
N ASN A 248 4.76 -8.40 1.35
CA ASN A 248 5.04 -9.39 2.40
C ASN A 248 6.50 -9.84 2.40
N VAL A 249 7.08 -10.06 1.23
CA VAL A 249 8.51 -10.41 1.14
C VAL A 249 9.40 -9.22 1.53
N SER A 250 8.96 -7.97 1.33
CA SER A 250 9.66 -6.80 1.84
C SER A 250 9.77 -6.81 3.36
N ALA A 251 8.70 -7.18 4.08
CA ALA A 251 8.75 -7.32 5.54
C ALA A 251 9.84 -8.31 5.99
N PHE A 252 9.87 -9.49 5.37
CA PHE A 252 10.93 -10.48 5.65
C PHE A 252 12.32 -9.96 5.27
N ASN A 253 12.43 -9.19 4.21
CA ASN A 253 13.70 -8.59 3.79
C ASN A 253 14.25 -7.64 4.86
N TYR A 254 13.41 -6.75 5.41
CA TYR A 254 13.76 -5.88 6.54
C TYR A 254 14.17 -6.67 7.79
N GLN A 255 13.46 -7.75 8.09
CA GLN A 255 13.77 -8.62 9.22
C GLN A 255 15.10 -9.36 9.05
N ALA A 256 15.58 -9.54 7.82
CA ALA A 256 16.91 -10.06 7.51
C ALA A 256 18.00 -8.98 7.43
N GLY A 257 17.65 -7.71 7.60
CA GLY A 257 18.58 -6.58 7.58
C GLY A 257 18.89 -6.04 6.19
N ALA A 258 17.98 -6.23 5.21
CA ALA A 258 18.05 -5.59 3.90
C ALA A 258 16.79 -4.77 3.62
N GLN A 259 16.90 -3.88 2.67
CA GLN A 259 15.82 -3.08 2.14
C GLN A 259 15.82 -3.22 0.61
N TRP A 260 14.82 -2.67 -0.06
CA TRP A 260 14.87 -2.55 -1.51
C TRP A 260 15.78 -1.39 -1.94
N TYR A 261 15.72 -0.31 -1.18
CA TYR A 261 16.42 0.95 -1.38
C TYR A 261 17.11 1.38 -0.10
N SER A 262 18.20 2.10 -0.22
CA SER A 262 18.82 2.84 0.88
C SER A 262 18.96 4.32 0.51
N TYR A 263 19.10 5.17 1.51
CA TYR A 263 19.45 6.57 1.33
C TYR A 263 20.49 6.94 2.36
N GLU A 264 21.74 7.10 1.92
CA GLU A 264 22.87 7.39 2.76
C GLU A 264 23.69 8.54 2.17
N ASP A 265 24.20 9.41 3.01
CA ASP A 265 25.04 10.55 2.60
C ASP A 265 24.45 11.41 1.46
N GLY A 266 23.13 11.54 1.41
CA GLY A 266 22.42 12.31 0.38
C GLY A 266 22.18 11.55 -0.93
N GLN A 267 22.45 10.26 -0.98
CA GLN A 267 22.31 9.45 -2.19
C GLN A 267 21.39 8.25 -1.97
N TRP A 268 20.56 7.98 -2.95
CA TRP A 268 19.81 6.74 -3.05
C TRP A 268 20.72 5.60 -3.47
N GLY A 269 20.54 4.46 -2.84
CA GLY A 269 21.22 3.21 -3.14
C GLY A 269 20.22 2.09 -3.42
N VAL A 270 20.73 0.94 -3.86
CA VAL A 270 19.94 -0.25 -4.17
C VAL A 270 20.43 -1.42 -3.35
N GLU A 271 19.54 -1.99 -2.53
CA GLU A 271 19.80 -3.16 -1.70
C GLU A 271 18.94 -4.36 -2.09
N ALA A 272 18.05 -4.20 -3.07
CA ALA A 272 17.23 -5.29 -3.59
C ALA A 272 18.06 -6.52 -4.03
N ASP A 273 19.30 -6.29 -4.47
CA ASP A 273 20.29 -7.30 -4.82
C ASP A 273 21.44 -7.39 -3.80
N ALA A 274 21.14 -7.16 -2.52
CA ALA A 274 22.07 -7.43 -1.41
C ALA A 274 22.07 -8.90 -0.99
N ALA A 275 23.07 -9.30 -0.23
CA ALA A 275 23.20 -10.67 0.28
C ALA A 275 22.07 -11.06 1.23
N ALA A 276 21.59 -10.15 2.07
CA ALA A 276 20.45 -10.40 2.95
C ALA A 276 19.14 -10.57 2.15
N SER A 277 18.96 -9.85 1.03
CA SER A 277 17.84 -10.09 0.10
C SER A 277 17.92 -11.48 -0.51
N LEU A 278 19.10 -11.94 -0.93
CA LEU A 278 19.27 -13.30 -1.41
C LEU A 278 18.90 -14.33 -0.34
N PHE A 279 19.35 -14.14 0.89
CA PHE A 279 19.00 -15.01 2.00
C PHE A 279 17.48 -15.08 2.21
N THR A 280 16.80 -13.92 2.27
CA THR A 280 15.33 -13.85 2.42
C THR A 280 14.61 -14.65 1.33
N HIS A 281 15.04 -14.52 0.08
CA HIS A 281 14.41 -15.24 -1.04
C HIS A 281 14.70 -16.73 -0.99
N LEU A 282 15.90 -17.14 -0.60
CA LEU A 282 16.22 -18.57 -0.40
C LEU A 282 15.47 -19.14 0.80
N TRP A 283 15.30 -18.39 1.88
CA TRP A 283 14.47 -18.79 3.02
C TRP A 283 13.01 -18.96 2.59
N THR A 284 12.45 -18.00 1.86
CA THR A 284 11.09 -18.08 1.30
C THR A 284 10.94 -19.30 0.39
N LEU A 285 11.88 -19.52 -0.54
CA LEU A 285 11.88 -20.71 -1.40
C LEU A 285 11.96 -22.01 -0.60
N SER A 286 12.64 -22.00 0.53
CA SER A 286 12.80 -23.18 1.38
C SER A 286 11.49 -23.69 1.97
N MET A 287 10.48 -22.81 2.10
CA MET A 287 9.14 -23.19 2.56
C MET A 287 8.54 -24.28 1.66
N ARG A 288 8.86 -24.24 0.36
CA ARG A 288 8.43 -25.24 -0.63
C ARG A 288 9.50 -26.29 -0.88
N GLU A 289 10.74 -25.87 -1.19
CA GLU A 289 11.77 -26.75 -1.74
C GLU A 289 12.46 -27.63 -0.69
N GLN A 290 12.50 -27.20 0.56
CA GLN A 290 13.26 -27.84 1.63
C GLN A 290 12.37 -28.34 2.76
N TRP A 291 11.38 -27.53 3.16
CA TRP A 291 10.55 -27.80 4.34
C TRP A 291 9.16 -28.30 4.02
N ASP A 292 8.71 -28.11 2.77
CA ASP A 292 7.42 -28.56 2.22
C ASP A 292 6.21 -28.10 3.04
N ILE A 293 6.24 -26.86 3.54
CA ILE A 293 5.18 -26.27 4.37
C ILE A 293 4.39 -25.17 3.65
N ALA A 294 4.72 -24.88 2.39
CA ALA A 294 3.99 -23.93 1.55
C ALA A 294 3.02 -24.66 0.62
N PRO A 295 1.90 -24.01 0.24
CA PRO A 295 0.88 -24.67 -0.58
C PRO A 295 1.37 -25.02 -1.99
N GLY A 296 0.83 -26.09 -2.55
CA GLY A 296 1.11 -26.50 -3.92
C GLY A 296 0.75 -25.39 -4.92
N GLY A 297 1.65 -25.11 -5.89
CA GLY A 297 1.44 -24.06 -6.88
C GLY A 297 1.56 -22.63 -6.35
N TRP A 298 2.27 -22.45 -5.24
CA TRP A 298 2.38 -21.20 -4.49
C TRP A 298 2.70 -19.97 -5.36
N GLY A 299 3.57 -20.08 -6.36
CA GLY A 299 3.90 -18.98 -7.28
C GLY A 299 2.73 -18.44 -8.13
N SER A 300 1.53 -19.00 -8.00
CA SER A 300 0.30 -18.52 -8.62
C SER A 300 -0.82 -18.19 -7.62
N ILE A 301 -0.53 -18.25 -6.32
CA ILE A 301 -1.49 -17.95 -5.25
C ILE A 301 -1.40 -16.47 -4.92
N ASP A 302 -2.46 -15.71 -5.20
CA ASP A 302 -2.61 -14.30 -4.85
C ASP A 302 -3.12 -14.11 -3.41
N SER A 303 -3.37 -12.87 -3.00
CA SER A 303 -3.87 -12.57 -1.66
C SER A 303 -5.26 -13.16 -1.41
N THR A 304 -6.15 -13.14 -2.39
CA THR A 304 -7.49 -13.73 -2.27
C THR A 304 -7.43 -15.23 -2.04
N ALA A 305 -6.66 -15.95 -2.86
CA ALA A 305 -6.49 -17.39 -2.71
C ALA A 305 -5.77 -17.77 -1.40
N THR A 306 -4.87 -16.91 -0.90
CA THR A 306 -4.23 -17.09 0.41
C THR A 306 -5.26 -16.98 1.55
N ASN A 307 -6.14 -15.97 1.48
CA ASN A 307 -7.21 -15.81 2.46
C ASN A 307 -8.18 -16.99 2.42
N ASP A 308 -8.56 -17.47 1.23
CA ASP A 308 -9.43 -18.63 1.04
C ASP A 308 -8.85 -19.91 1.67
N LEU A 309 -7.53 -20.14 1.53
CA LEU A 309 -6.85 -21.27 2.17
C LEU A 309 -6.96 -21.22 3.70
N TYR A 310 -6.77 -20.03 4.29
CA TYR A 310 -6.89 -19.88 5.74
C TYR A 310 -8.34 -20.02 6.21
N GLN A 311 -9.28 -19.34 5.56
CA GLN A 311 -10.71 -19.38 5.89
C GLN A 311 -11.33 -20.76 5.75
N SER A 312 -10.82 -21.59 4.83
CA SER A 312 -11.26 -22.97 4.66
C SER A 312 -10.60 -23.97 5.62
N GLY A 313 -9.66 -23.52 6.46
CA GLY A 313 -8.90 -24.41 7.36
C GLY A 313 -7.87 -25.28 6.64
N GLU A 314 -7.43 -24.88 5.47
CA GLU A 314 -6.43 -25.59 4.65
C GLU A 314 -4.98 -25.14 4.96
N THR A 315 -4.80 -24.15 5.81
CA THR A 315 -3.49 -23.71 6.31
C THR A 315 -3.55 -23.30 7.77
N ALA A 316 -2.51 -23.62 8.53
CA ALA A 316 -2.44 -23.33 9.95
C ALA A 316 -1.95 -21.91 10.25
N MET A 317 -1.11 -21.35 9.39
CA MET A 317 -0.52 -20.02 9.59
C MET A 317 -0.54 -19.24 8.28
N ALA A 318 -0.95 -17.95 8.36
CA ALA A 318 -0.95 -17.05 7.22
C ALA A 318 -0.34 -15.69 7.59
N HIS A 319 0.65 -15.24 6.82
CA HIS A 319 1.22 -13.90 6.92
C HIS A 319 0.68 -13.05 5.76
N VAL A 320 -0.32 -12.22 6.05
CA VAL A 320 -1.12 -11.54 5.03
C VAL A 320 -1.54 -10.14 5.49
N PRO A 321 -2.07 -9.32 4.58
CA PRO A 321 -2.76 -8.08 4.92
C PRO A 321 -3.89 -8.27 5.93
N SER A 322 -4.30 -7.19 6.55
CA SER A 322 -5.34 -7.19 7.59
C SER A 322 -6.74 -7.50 7.10
N ASP A 323 -6.97 -7.53 5.80
CA ASP A 323 -8.25 -7.90 5.19
C ASP A 323 -8.70 -9.33 5.56
N LEU A 324 -7.76 -10.26 5.76
CA LEU A 324 -8.11 -11.58 6.28
C LEU A 324 -8.78 -11.48 7.65
N ALA A 325 -8.16 -10.79 8.62
CA ALA A 325 -8.76 -10.61 9.94
C ALA A 325 -10.13 -9.93 9.84
N ARG A 326 -10.25 -8.91 8.94
CA ARG A 326 -11.52 -8.22 8.72
C ARG A 326 -12.60 -9.13 8.17
N SER A 327 -12.26 -10.06 7.29
CA SER A 327 -13.21 -11.00 6.69
C SER A 327 -13.76 -12.04 7.68
N LEU A 328 -13.01 -12.31 8.74
CA LEU A 328 -13.43 -13.18 9.83
C LEU A 328 -14.43 -12.49 10.79
N ILE A 329 -14.57 -11.17 10.71
CA ILE A 329 -15.44 -10.37 11.56
C ILE A 329 -16.60 -9.82 10.75
N SER A 330 -17.83 -9.96 11.25
CA SER A 330 -19.01 -9.31 10.67
C SER A 330 -19.15 -7.88 11.20
N PRO A 331 -19.43 -6.90 10.35
CA PRO A 331 -19.61 -5.51 10.80
C PRO A 331 -20.84 -5.29 11.68
N THR A 332 -21.76 -6.25 11.68
CA THR A 332 -23.07 -6.14 12.36
C THR A 332 -23.27 -7.13 13.51
N SER A 333 -22.44 -8.16 13.61
CA SER A 333 -22.66 -9.26 14.55
C SER A 333 -21.37 -9.82 15.19
N GLY A 334 -20.25 -9.12 15.07
CA GLY A 334 -18.98 -9.64 15.55
C GLY A 334 -18.40 -10.68 14.58
N VAL A 335 -18.32 -11.94 14.98
CA VAL A 335 -17.76 -13.00 14.13
C VAL A 335 -18.65 -13.26 12.91
N ASN A 336 -18.03 -13.45 11.75
CA ASN A 336 -18.71 -13.89 10.54
C ASN A 336 -19.15 -15.35 10.72
N GLU A 337 -20.48 -15.61 10.66
CA GLU A 337 -21.04 -16.95 10.91
C GLU A 337 -20.49 -18.03 9.96
N GLU A 338 -20.06 -17.65 8.76
CA GLU A 338 -19.48 -18.57 7.77
C GLU A 338 -18.10 -19.07 8.22
N TYR A 339 -17.36 -18.26 8.94
CA TYR A 339 -15.98 -18.56 9.40
C TYR A 339 -15.86 -18.60 10.92
N ALA A 340 -16.96 -18.86 11.64
CA ALA A 340 -17.01 -18.75 13.09
C ALA A 340 -15.96 -19.62 13.80
N ASP A 341 -15.84 -20.88 13.37
CA ASP A 341 -14.88 -21.83 13.96
C ASP A 341 -13.43 -21.38 13.69
N ILE A 342 -13.13 -20.85 12.51
CA ILE A 342 -11.81 -20.33 12.15
C ILE A 342 -11.52 -19.03 12.93
N ALA A 343 -12.49 -18.14 13.04
CA ALA A 343 -12.32 -16.88 13.78
C ALA A 343 -12.06 -17.13 15.28
N GLU A 344 -12.79 -18.10 15.88
CA GLU A 344 -12.59 -18.47 17.29
C GLU A 344 -11.21 -19.11 17.53
N ALA A 345 -10.73 -19.90 16.56
CA ALA A 345 -9.42 -20.53 16.63
C ALA A 345 -8.26 -19.58 16.28
N THR A 346 -8.54 -18.42 15.68
CA THR A 346 -7.51 -17.50 15.21
C THR A 346 -6.93 -16.68 16.35
N GLU A 347 -5.61 -16.77 16.54
CA GLU A 347 -4.80 -15.81 17.27
C GLU A 347 -4.08 -14.90 16.27
N LEU A 348 -4.26 -13.59 16.42
CA LEU A 348 -3.50 -12.60 15.66
C LEU A 348 -2.25 -12.24 16.46
N THR A 349 -1.09 -12.36 15.83
CA THR A 349 0.19 -12.04 16.48
C THR A 349 0.99 -11.04 15.65
N GLU A 350 1.91 -10.33 16.29
CA GLU A 350 2.94 -9.60 15.57
C GLU A 350 3.68 -10.54 14.62
N MET A 351 4.33 -9.99 13.61
CA MET A 351 5.20 -10.77 12.72
C MET A 351 6.29 -11.49 13.55
N PRO A 352 6.55 -12.78 13.31
CA PRO A 352 7.65 -13.48 13.95
C PRO A 352 9.00 -12.83 13.64
N ALA A 353 9.87 -12.77 14.65
CA ALA A 353 11.17 -12.12 14.53
C ALA A 353 12.07 -12.80 13.50
N GLY A 354 12.70 -12.02 12.63
CA GLY A 354 13.69 -12.49 11.69
C GLY A 354 15.09 -12.68 12.29
N PRO A 355 16.10 -12.96 11.46
CA PRO A 355 17.48 -13.17 11.91
C PRO A 355 18.08 -12.03 12.72
N THR A 356 17.68 -10.77 12.44
CA THR A 356 18.16 -9.59 13.17
C THR A 356 17.46 -9.37 14.52
N GLY A 357 16.44 -10.17 14.84
CA GLY A 357 15.60 -10.02 16.02
C GLY A 357 14.45 -9.04 15.86
N ASN A 358 14.34 -8.36 14.72
CA ASN A 358 13.27 -7.41 14.42
C ASN A 358 11.99 -8.12 13.96
N ARG A 359 10.83 -7.52 14.28
CA ARG A 359 9.48 -7.98 13.91
C ARG A 359 8.85 -7.08 12.85
N HIS A 360 9.66 -6.51 11.98
CA HIS A 360 9.17 -5.59 10.97
C HIS A 360 7.99 -6.14 10.18
N SER A 361 6.98 -5.29 10.01
CA SER A 361 5.80 -5.54 9.17
C SER A 361 5.76 -4.53 8.04
N PHE A 362 5.34 -4.94 6.86
CA PHE A 362 5.10 -3.98 5.79
C PHE A 362 3.87 -3.13 6.13
N MET A 363 4.07 -1.81 6.05
CA MET A 363 3.02 -0.83 6.20
C MET A 363 2.28 -0.66 4.87
N GLY A 364 1.01 -1.05 4.84
CA GLY A 364 0.02 -0.57 3.90
C GLY A 364 -0.65 0.69 4.43
N GLY A 365 -1.61 1.19 3.70
CA GLY A 365 -2.38 2.35 4.09
C GLY A 365 -2.64 3.27 2.92
N SER A 366 -3.28 4.39 3.21
CA SER A 366 -3.60 5.38 2.20
C SER A 366 -3.42 6.80 2.69
N VAL A 367 -3.16 7.67 1.73
CA VAL A 367 -3.08 9.12 1.91
C VAL A 367 -4.14 9.80 1.04
N LEU A 368 -4.52 11.02 1.37
CA LEU A 368 -5.35 11.90 0.54
C LEU A 368 -4.45 12.96 -0.09
N ALA A 369 -4.43 13.00 -1.41
CA ALA A 369 -3.69 14.00 -2.18
C ALA A 369 -4.63 14.84 -3.04
N SER A 370 -4.35 16.13 -3.12
CA SER A 370 -5.06 17.10 -3.95
C SER A 370 -4.41 17.19 -5.32
N PHE A 371 -5.19 17.02 -6.38
CA PHE A 371 -4.73 17.31 -7.73
C PHE A 371 -4.85 18.80 -8.06
N SER A 372 -3.90 19.30 -8.83
CA SER A 372 -3.93 20.68 -9.31
C SER A 372 -5.07 20.90 -10.32
N ASP A 373 -5.61 22.11 -10.36
CA ASP A 373 -6.67 22.51 -11.33
C ASP A 373 -6.25 22.31 -12.79
N ASP A 374 -4.94 22.23 -13.05
CA ASP A 374 -4.41 21.98 -14.40
C ASP A 374 -4.70 20.55 -14.92
N VAL A 375 -4.93 19.58 -14.05
CA VAL A 375 -5.17 18.17 -14.39
C VAL A 375 -6.50 17.63 -13.86
N ALA A 376 -7.12 18.32 -12.89
CA ALA A 376 -8.40 17.93 -12.33
C ALA A 376 -9.56 18.18 -13.31
N GLN A 377 -10.61 17.36 -13.19
CA GLN A 377 -11.85 17.50 -13.97
C GLN A 377 -12.63 18.76 -13.60
N TYR A 378 -12.61 19.11 -12.32
CA TYR A 378 -13.29 20.27 -11.78
C TYR A 378 -12.27 21.26 -11.22
N ASP A 379 -12.42 22.52 -11.57
CA ASP A 379 -11.64 23.65 -11.08
C ASP A 379 -12.16 24.05 -9.69
N ALA A 380 -11.86 23.24 -8.70
CA ALA A 380 -12.37 23.41 -7.33
C ALA A 380 -11.50 24.34 -6.48
N GLY A 381 -10.25 24.51 -6.87
CA GLY A 381 -9.24 25.30 -6.17
C GLY A 381 -8.62 24.57 -4.97
N SER A 382 -7.37 24.88 -4.70
CA SER A 382 -6.59 24.24 -3.62
C SER A 382 -7.18 24.47 -2.22
N GLU A 383 -7.87 25.61 -2.00
CA GLU A 383 -8.51 25.91 -0.71
C GLU A 383 -9.64 24.93 -0.39
N LEU A 384 -10.48 24.58 -1.39
CA LEU A 384 -11.57 23.63 -1.17
C LEU A 384 -11.05 22.20 -1.02
N SER A 385 -10.04 21.82 -1.80
CA SER A 385 -9.38 20.52 -1.68
C SER A 385 -8.76 20.33 -0.29
N SER A 386 -8.03 21.33 0.20
CA SER A 386 -7.44 21.33 1.54
C SER A 386 -8.52 21.26 2.62
N SER A 387 -9.63 22.00 2.46
CA SER A 387 -10.76 21.97 3.39
C SER A 387 -11.42 20.57 3.45
N PHE A 388 -11.51 19.86 2.32
CA PHE A 388 -12.02 18.49 2.30
C PHE A 388 -11.06 17.51 3.00
N ILE A 389 -9.76 17.60 2.72
CA ILE A 389 -8.75 16.74 3.35
C ILE A 389 -8.74 16.98 4.87
N ASP A 390 -8.72 18.25 5.31
CA ASP A 390 -8.82 18.61 6.73
C ASP A 390 -10.10 18.05 7.36
N TYR A 391 -11.25 18.23 6.73
CA TYR A 391 -12.52 17.69 7.20
C TYR A 391 -12.45 16.17 7.36
N PHE A 392 -12.00 15.43 6.32
CA PHE A 392 -12.05 13.97 6.28
C PHE A 392 -11.07 13.33 7.26
N THR A 393 -9.91 13.96 7.51
CA THR A 393 -8.86 13.43 8.40
C THR A 393 -9.01 13.84 9.86
N LYS A 394 -10.05 14.63 10.20
CA LYS A 394 -10.36 14.95 11.60
C LYS A 394 -10.76 13.71 12.40
N PRO A 395 -10.38 13.64 13.67
CA PRO A 395 -10.73 12.51 14.54
C PRO A 395 -12.23 12.17 14.51
N GLU A 396 -13.11 13.17 14.50
CA GLU A 396 -14.56 12.98 14.50
C GLU A 396 -15.08 12.30 13.24
N GLN A 397 -14.41 12.45 12.11
CA GLN A 397 -14.77 11.80 10.85
C GLN A 397 -14.18 10.39 10.78
N LEU A 398 -12.93 10.23 11.18
CA LEU A 398 -12.27 8.93 11.25
C LEU A 398 -12.96 8.01 12.26
N ASP A 399 -13.48 8.52 13.37
CA ASP A 399 -14.26 7.77 14.34
C ASP A 399 -15.57 7.20 13.77
N GLN A 400 -16.08 7.75 12.68
CA GLN A 400 -17.24 7.21 11.98
C GLN A 400 -16.89 6.05 11.04
N TYR A 401 -15.67 6.04 10.52
CA TYR A 401 -15.23 5.12 9.49
C TYR A 401 -14.32 3.99 10.02
N LEU A 402 -13.26 4.31 10.78
CA LEU A 402 -12.30 3.32 11.26
C LEU A 402 -12.94 2.17 12.06
N PRO A 403 -13.95 2.41 12.93
CA PRO A 403 -14.61 1.31 13.63
C PRO A 403 -15.30 0.31 12.71
N VAL A 404 -15.83 0.75 11.55
CA VAL A 404 -16.46 -0.14 10.57
C VAL A 404 -15.44 -1.02 9.87
N SER A 405 -14.21 -0.51 9.75
CA SER A 405 -13.11 -1.15 9.04
C SER A 405 -12.23 -2.03 9.93
N ALA A 406 -12.32 -1.87 11.25
CA ALA A 406 -11.47 -2.61 12.18
C ALA A 406 -11.58 -4.13 12.04
N PRO A 407 -10.48 -4.87 12.19
CA PRO A 407 -9.11 -4.45 12.49
C PRO A 407 -8.26 -4.15 11.23
N ASN A 408 -8.89 -3.91 10.08
CA ASN A 408 -8.17 -3.71 8.82
C ASN A 408 -7.47 -2.34 8.80
N PHE A 409 -8.22 -1.26 8.96
CA PHE A 409 -7.69 0.08 8.97
C PHE A 409 -7.54 0.59 10.40
N MET A 410 -6.36 1.07 10.70
CA MET A 410 -5.96 1.53 12.02
C MET A 410 -5.60 3.02 11.97
N PRO A 411 -5.63 3.72 13.12
CA PRO A 411 -5.19 5.11 13.20
C PRO A 411 -3.76 5.31 12.67
N VAL A 412 -3.49 6.48 12.11
CA VAL A 412 -2.17 6.87 11.59
C VAL A 412 -1.33 7.68 12.59
N ARG A 413 -1.91 8.00 13.75
CA ARG A 413 -1.31 8.81 14.80
C ARG A 413 -1.53 8.17 16.16
N SER A 414 -0.53 8.24 17.04
CA SER A 414 -0.60 7.68 18.39
C SER A 414 -1.70 8.31 19.26
N GLY A 415 -2.00 9.59 19.06
CA GLY A 415 -3.09 10.27 19.77
C GLY A 415 -4.50 9.81 19.41
N GLN A 416 -4.65 9.12 18.27
CA GLN A 416 -5.94 8.57 17.82
C GLN A 416 -6.25 7.18 18.39
N GLU A 417 -5.30 6.51 19.04
CA GLU A 417 -5.51 5.20 19.67
C GLU A 417 -6.58 5.19 20.76
N GLN A 418 -6.89 6.37 21.31
CA GLN A 418 -7.95 6.54 22.29
C GLN A 418 -9.31 6.87 21.67
N ALA A 419 -9.40 6.87 20.34
CA ALA A 419 -10.61 7.07 19.61
C ALA A 419 -11.69 6.01 19.97
N GLU A 420 -12.91 6.27 19.56
CA GLU A 420 -14.08 5.46 19.88
C GLU A 420 -13.93 3.99 19.42
N LEU A 421 -13.08 3.74 18.41
CA LEU A 421 -12.69 2.41 17.96
C LEU A 421 -12.26 1.48 19.11
N PHE A 422 -11.44 2.00 20.04
CA PHE A 422 -10.91 1.21 21.17
C PHE A 422 -11.78 1.29 22.43
N THR A 423 -12.65 2.30 22.53
CA THR A 423 -13.51 2.48 23.70
C THR A 423 -14.90 1.87 23.53
N ASN A 424 -15.45 1.83 22.32
CA ASN A 424 -16.79 1.32 22.06
C ASN A 424 -16.82 0.08 21.15
N ASN A 425 -15.71 -0.22 20.45
CA ASN A 425 -15.53 -1.41 19.59
C ASN A 425 -16.85 -1.94 18.98
N PRO A 426 -17.49 -1.18 18.08
CA PRO A 426 -18.87 -1.48 17.62
C PRO A 426 -18.95 -2.76 16.79
N THR A 427 -17.83 -3.25 16.27
CA THR A 427 -17.72 -4.47 15.47
C THR A 427 -17.37 -5.70 16.29
N GLU A 428 -17.23 -5.56 17.62
CA GLU A 428 -16.88 -6.65 18.53
C GLU A 428 -15.61 -7.44 18.09
N VAL A 429 -14.64 -6.74 17.48
CA VAL A 429 -13.32 -7.30 17.17
C VAL A 429 -12.64 -7.70 18.47
N PRO A 430 -12.00 -8.87 18.58
CA PRO A 430 -11.26 -9.22 19.79
C PRO A 430 -10.26 -8.12 20.19
N ASP A 431 -10.30 -7.68 21.44
CA ASP A 431 -9.40 -6.63 21.94
C ASP A 431 -7.92 -6.97 21.70
N SER A 432 -7.55 -8.26 21.82
CA SER A 432 -6.19 -8.73 21.52
C SER A 432 -5.76 -8.50 20.07
N TRP A 433 -6.69 -8.52 19.11
CA TRP A 433 -6.37 -8.24 17.72
C TRP A 433 -6.06 -6.76 17.49
N LEU A 434 -6.82 -5.87 18.14
CA LEU A 434 -6.56 -4.44 18.09
C LEU A 434 -5.22 -4.09 18.77
N GLU A 435 -4.96 -4.67 19.95
CA GLU A 435 -3.70 -4.49 20.67
C GLU A 435 -2.49 -4.97 19.83
N THR A 436 -2.61 -6.13 19.18
CA THR A 436 -1.56 -6.65 18.29
C THR A 436 -1.29 -5.71 17.12
N ARG A 437 -2.36 -5.18 16.51
CA ARG A 437 -2.21 -4.22 15.40
C ARG A 437 -1.50 -2.94 15.83
N LEU A 438 -1.85 -2.40 17.00
CA LEU A 438 -1.17 -1.21 17.53
C LEU A 438 0.31 -1.49 17.85
N ALA A 439 0.61 -2.62 18.48
CA ALA A 439 1.98 -3.01 18.75
C ALA A 439 2.79 -3.15 17.45
N GLN A 440 2.21 -3.76 16.42
CA GLN A 440 2.87 -3.92 15.12
C GLN A 440 3.11 -2.59 14.40
N ALA A 441 2.32 -1.54 14.66
CA ALA A 441 2.51 -0.23 14.05
C ALA A 441 3.85 0.42 14.42
N GLU A 442 4.37 0.14 15.61
CA GLU A 442 5.68 0.63 16.06
C GLU A 442 6.85 0.06 15.24
N ASP A 443 6.69 -1.18 14.73
CA ASP A 443 7.68 -1.88 13.90
C ASP A 443 7.32 -1.85 12.40
N ALA A 444 6.45 -0.94 12.00
CA ALA A 444 6.01 -0.81 10.61
C ALA A 444 7.09 -0.20 9.72
N VAL A 445 7.26 -0.79 8.55
CA VAL A 445 8.25 -0.35 7.55
C VAL A 445 7.63 -0.31 6.16
N ARG A 446 8.18 0.54 5.30
CA ARG A 446 7.82 0.56 3.89
C ARG A 446 9.07 0.78 3.05
N TYR A 447 9.14 0.17 1.88
CA TYR A 447 10.28 0.35 0.98
C TYR A 447 10.44 1.82 0.58
N GLY A 448 11.68 2.28 0.53
CA GLY A 448 12.00 3.66 0.18
C GLY A 448 11.69 4.71 1.26
N VAL A 449 11.25 4.29 2.45
CA VAL A 449 10.90 5.16 3.58
C VAL A 449 11.72 4.79 4.81
N THR A 450 13.01 4.64 4.66
CA THR A 450 13.86 4.16 5.74
C THR A 450 14.79 5.24 6.25
N GLY A 451 14.47 5.81 7.41
CA GLY A 451 15.39 6.62 8.18
C GLY A 451 15.89 7.93 7.54
N ALA A 452 15.57 8.16 6.28
CA ALA A 452 16.04 9.29 5.51
C ALA A 452 15.13 10.51 5.57
N GLY A 453 13.94 10.37 6.16
CA GLY A 453 12.97 11.46 6.23
C GLY A 453 12.41 11.89 4.87
N ARG A 454 12.44 10.99 3.88
CA ARG A 454 11.91 11.28 2.54
C ARG A 454 11.51 10.03 1.78
N CYS A 455 10.55 10.18 0.90
CA CYS A 455 10.17 9.22 -0.13
C CYS A 455 10.71 9.68 -1.49
N ALA A 456 11.06 8.77 -2.38
CA ALA A 456 11.56 9.13 -3.71
C ALA A 456 10.43 9.08 -4.77
N PRO A 457 10.34 10.07 -5.66
CA PRO A 457 9.34 10.09 -6.74
C PRO A 457 9.34 8.84 -7.61
N PHE A 458 10.51 8.24 -7.92
CA PHE A 458 10.61 7.04 -8.75
C PHE A 458 9.92 5.79 -8.15
N LEU A 459 9.65 5.77 -6.84
CA LEU A 459 8.99 4.64 -6.19
C LEU A 459 7.57 4.42 -6.69
N GLY A 460 6.83 5.50 -6.96
CA GLY A 460 5.47 5.41 -7.49
C GLY A 460 5.41 4.75 -8.87
N SER A 461 6.41 4.95 -9.73
CA SER A 461 6.48 4.27 -11.03
C SER A 461 6.85 2.80 -10.93
N LEU A 462 7.63 2.40 -9.91
CA LEU A 462 8.06 1.00 -9.75
C LEU A 462 6.98 0.11 -9.15
N GLU A 463 6.14 0.60 -8.26
CA GLU A 463 5.10 -0.22 -7.62
C GLU A 463 4.06 -0.72 -8.63
N GLY A 464 3.63 0.13 -9.55
CA GLY A 464 2.66 -0.21 -10.60
C GLY A 464 3.26 -0.92 -11.83
N SER A 465 4.59 -1.12 -11.89
CA SER A 465 5.26 -1.63 -13.08
C SER A 465 5.22 -3.16 -13.18
N THR A 466 5.20 -3.67 -14.44
CA THR A 466 5.35 -5.11 -14.73
C THR A 466 6.74 -5.65 -14.40
N GLU A 467 7.70 -4.78 -14.06
CA GLU A 467 9.06 -5.10 -13.66
C GLU A 467 9.28 -4.98 -12.16
N GLY A 468 8.20 -4.71 -11.40
CA GLY A 468 8.20 -4.55 -9.97
C GLY A 468 8.54 -5.83 -9.19
N TYR A 469 8.59 -5.69 -7.87
CA TYR A 469 9.05 -6.75 -6.95
C TYR A 469 8.23 -8.03 -7.05
N SER A 470 6.90 -7.91 -7.15
CA SER A 470 5.99 -9.08 -7.19
C SER A 470 6.26 -9.95 -8.39
N VAL A 471 6.58 -9.36 -9.56
CA VAL A 471 6.96 -10.12 -10.77
C VAL A 471 8.26 -10.89 -10.56
N ALA A 472 9.25 -10.25 -9.94
CA ALA A 472 10.54 -10.90 -9.67
C ALA A 472 10.36 -12.09 -8.71
N ILE A 473 9.60 -11.89 -7.63
CA ILE A 473 9.36 -12.89 -6.59
C ILE A 473 8.51 -14.06 -7.10
N SER A 474 7.38 -13.77 -7.74
CA SER A 474 6.52 -14.82 -8.32
C SER A 474 7.23 -15.63 -9.41
N GLY A 475 8.12 -14.98 -10.17
CA GLY A 475 8.99 -15.65 -11.12
C GLY A 475 9.96 -16.63 -10.48
N MET A 476 10.48 -16.33 -9.29
CA MET A 476 11.31 -17.26 -8.51
C MET A 476 10.48 -18.40 -7.92
N LEU A 477 9.31 -18.07 -7.34
CA LEU A 477 8.45 -19.06 -6.70
C LEU A 477 7.73 -19.99 -7.68
N GLY A 478 7.37 -19.50 -8.87
CA GLY A 478 6.56 -20.25 -9.84
C GLY A 478 7.32 -20.88 -10.99
N ASN A 479 8.46 -20.33 -11.40
CA ASN A 479 9.12 -20.66 -12.65
C ASN A 479 10.54 -21.24 -12.49
N ASP A 480 10.97 -21.57 -11.28
CA ASP A 480 12.33 -22.06 -10.98
C ASP A 480 13.44 -21.14 -11.53
N ALA A 481 13.18 -19.85 -11.58
CA ALA A 481 14.14 -18.87 -12.05
C ALA A 481 15.29 -18.72 -11.03
N ASP A 482 16.52 -18.53 -11.52
CA ASP A 482 17.69 -18.35 -10.67
C ASP A 482 17.55 -17.11 -9.77
N PRO A 483 17.50 -17.25 -8.43
CA PRO A 483 17.32 -16.14 -7.50
C PRO A 483 18.39 -15.06 -7.63
N LYS A 484 19.66 -15.42 -7.81
CA LYS A 484 20.75 -14.44 -7.98
C LYS A 484 20.55 -13.56 -9.22
N GLU A 485 20.17 -14.20 -10.32
CA GLU A 485 19.94 -13.50 -11.58
C GLU A 485 18.70 -12.60 -11.48
N ARG A 486 17.61 -13.08 -10.87
CA ARG A 486 16.41 -12.28 -10.68
C ARG A 486 16.63 -11.05 -9.81
N LEU A 487 17.32 -11.22 -8.68
CA LEU A 487 17.66 -10.10 -7.79
C LEU A 487 18.60 -9.11 -8.47
N ARG A 488 19.58 -9.59 -9.24
CA ARG A 488 20.46 -8.74 -10.04
C ARG A 488 19.67 -7.90 -11.06
N GLN A 489 18.74 -8.53 -11.78
CA GLN A 489 17.88 -7.84 -12.74
C GLN A 489 17.01 -6.80 -12.05
N MET A 490 16.33 -7.16 -10.95
CA MET A 490 15.52 -6.24 -10.15
C MET A 490 16.36 -5.05 -9.65
N GLY A 491 17.54 -5.32 -9.08
CA GLY A 491 18.42 -4.25 -8.62
C GLY A 491 18.90 -3.33 -9.77
N ASN A 492 19.12 -3.87 -10.96
CA ASN A 492 19.51 -3.04 -12.11
C ASN A 492 18.33 -2.23 -12.66
N ASN A 493 17.10 -2.76 -12.64
CA ASN A 493 15.91 -1.99 -12.99
C ASN A 493 15.75 -0.78 -12.06
N ILE A 494 15.89 -0.99 -10.75
CA ILE A 494 15.86 0.09 -9.76
C ILE A 494 16.96 1.12 -10.03
N ARG A 495 18.20 0.69 -10.35
CA ARG A 495 19.30 1.61 -10.70
C ARG A 495 18.97 2.42 -11.94
N SER A 496 18.32 1.82 -12.92
CA SER A 496 17.89 2.52 -14.12
C SER A 496 16.90 3.63 -13.79
N GLU A 497 15.87 3.34 -12.98
CA GLU A 497 14.89 4.34 -12.54
C GLU A 497 15.54 5.49 -11.75
N ILE A 498 16.50 5.18 -10.86
CA ILE A 498 17.25 6.20 -10.14
C ILE A 498 18.07 7.05 -11.13
N ASN A 499 18.76 6.41 -12.08
CA ASN A 499 19.58 7.12 -13.05
C ASN A 499 18.78 7.99 -14.03
N ASP A 500 17.54 7.61 -14.29
CA ASP A 500 16.64 8.33 -15.20
C ASP A 500 15.91 9.49 -14.50
N ALA A 501 15.98 9.57 -13.15
CA ALA A 501 15.34 10.64 -12.39
C ALA A 501 16.11 11.96 -12.52
N ASP A 502 15.45 12.99 -13.03
CA ASP A 502 16.05 14.30 -13.34
C ASP A 502 16.61 15.05 -12.11
N TYR A 503 16.12 14.73 -10.90
CA TYR A 503 16.57 15.36 -9.64
C TYR A 503 17.81 14.66 -9.04
N ILE A 504 18.37 13.65 -9.72
CA ILE A 504 19.54 12.91 -9.28
C ILE A 504 20.73 13.29 -10.16
N ASP A 505 21.82 13.75 -9.55
CA ASP A 505 23.02 14.26 -10.22
C ASP A 505 24.21 13.27 -10.24
N TYR A 506 23.95 12.02 -9.82
CA TYR A 506 24.92 10.92 -9.84
C TYR A 506 24.37 9.74 -10.65
N THR A 507 25.22 8.77 -10.95
CA THR A 507 24.84 7.57 -11.70
C THR A 507 25.26 6.33 -10.92
N LEU A 508 24.33 5.38 -10.78
CA LEU A 508 24.58 4.06 -10.21
C LEU A 508 24.98 3.09 -11.32
N GLU A 509 26.09 2.37 -11.11
CA GLU A 509 26.55 1.35 -12.06
C GLU A 509 25.70 0.07 -11.96
N GLU A 510 25.35 -0.50 -13.10
CA GLU A 510 24.69 -1.81 -13.15
C GLU A 510 25.62 -2.91 -12.61
N LYS A 511 25.07 -3.84 -11.85
CA LYS A 511 25.81 -5.03 -11.44
C LYS A 511 25.77 -6.10 -12.53
N THR A 512 26.89 -6.74 -12.75
CA THR A 512 27.07 -7.84 -13.71
C THR A 512 26.91 -9.22 -13.05
N GLU A 513 27.02 -9.28 -11.73
CA GLU A 513 26.92 -10.51 -10.94
C GLU A 513 25.82 -10.37 -9.90
N GLY A 514 25.11 -11.45 -9.62
CA GLY A 514 24.12 -11.51 -8.56
C GLY A 514 24.76 -11.55 -7.16
N PRO A 515 23.96 -11.35 -6.08
CA PRO A 515 24.44 -11.33 -4.71
C PRO A 515 25.06 -12.66 -4.26
N SER A 516 25.96 -12.58 -3.27
CA SER A 516 26.57 -13.76 -2.65
C SER A 516 26.23 -13.84 -1.16
N LEU A 517 25.85 -15.01 -0.67
CA LEU A 517 25.62 -15.23 0.77
C LEU A 517 26.85 -15.01 1.62
N ASP A 518 28.06 -15.10 1.04
CA ASP A 518 29.32 -14.83 1.76
C ASP A 518 29.41 -13.37 2.24
N ASP A 519 28.66 -12.46 1.60
CA ASP A 519 28.63 -11.04 1.92
C ASP A 519 27.44 -10.67 2.84
N ALA A 520 26.72 -11.67 3.38
CA ALA A 520 25.55 -11.43 4.21
C ALA A 520 25.93 -10.86 5.59
N PRO A 521 25.04 -10.06 6.22
CA PRO A 521 25.25 -9.56 7.58
C PRO A 521 25.46 -10.67 8.60
N ASP A 522 26.16 -10.38 9.71
CA ASP A 522 26.51 -11.33 10.76
C ASP A 522 25.29 -12.14 11.26
N ALA A 523 24.14 -11.46 11.47
CA ALA A 523 22.91 -12.14 11.92
C ALA A 523 22.40 -13.20 10.93
N VAL A 524 22.56 -12.96 9.62
CA VAL A 524 22.22 -13.91 8.56
C VAL A 524 23.27 -15.02 8.49
N GLN A 525 24.54 -14.68 8.64
CA GLN A 525 25.63 -15.68 8.71
C GLN A 525 25.46 -16.62 9.91
N ASP A 526 25.09 -16.07 11.07
CA ASP A 526 24.78 -16.84 12.27
C ASP A 526 23.58 -17.79 12.06
N TRP A 527 22.59 -17.37 11.27
CA TRP A 527 21.49 -18.26 10.88
C TRP A 527 21.97 -19.40 9.97
N ILE A 528 22.73 -19.07 8.91
CA ILE A 528 23.19 -20.07 7.92
C ILE A 528 24.11 -21.13 8.54
N THR A 529 24.96 -20.73 9.49
CA THR A 529 25.99 -21.56 10.09
C THR A 529 25.64 -22.05 11.50
N GLY A 530 24.57 -21.53 12.11
CA GLY A 530 24.21 -21.81 13.50
C GLY A 530 23.69 -23.21 13.72
N ASP A 531 24.16 -23.84 14.81
CA ASP A 531 23.67 -25.15 15.22
C ASP A 531 22.17 -25.07 15.62
N GLY A 532 21.35 -25.97 15.08
CA GLY A 532 19.93 -26.09 15.39
C GLY A 532 19.02 -25.18 14.55
N LYS A 533 19.53 -24.35 13.66
CA LYS A 533 18.72 -23.61 12.70
C LYS A 533 18.26 -24.48 11.54
N PRO A 534 17.02 -24.32 11.04
CA PRO A 534 16.57 -25.03 9.85
C PRO A 534 17.47 -24.69 8.65
N GLN A 535 17.92 -25.72 7.95
CA GLN A 535 18.75 -25.50 6.76
C GLN A 535 17.91 -24.96 5.62
N ILE A 536 18.35 -23.86 5.03
CA ILE A 536 17.71 -23.29 3.85
C ILE A 536 18.05 -24.06 2.58
N TYR A 537 17.13 -24.08 1.63
CA TYR A 537 17.41 -24.47 0.26
C TYR A 537 18.47 -23.55 -0.34
N ASN A 538 19.60 -24.12 -0.72
CA ASN A 538 20.69 -23.36 -1.33
C ASN A 538 21.16 -24.05 -2.61
N PRO A 539 20.68 -23.61 -3.80
CA PRO A 539 21.06 -24.23 -5.06
C PRO A 539 22.51 -23.94 -5.47
N TYR A 540 23.23 -23.12 -4.70
CA TYR A 540 24.62 -22.73 -4.96
C TYR A 540 25.64 -23.40 -4.02
N ALA A 541 25.20 -24.25 -3.09
CA ALA A 541 26.05 -24.95 -2.13
C ALA A 541 26.82 -26.13 -2.73
#